data_0b23912eafc0f1c8ae9cf15a300a0efd
#
_entry.id   0b23912eafc0f1c8ae9cf15a300a0efd
#
_cell.length_a   1.000
_cell.length_b   1.000
_cell.length_c   1.000
_cell.angle_alpha   90.00
_cell.angle_beta   90.00
_cell.angle_gamma   90.00
#
_symmetry.space_group_name_H-M   'P 1'
#
loop_
_entity.id
_entity.type
_entity.pdbx_description
1 polymer ?
#
loop_
_entity_poly.entity_id
_entity_poly.type
_entity_poly.pdbx_seq_one_letter_code
_entity_poly.pdbx_strand_id
1 'polypeptide(L)'
;MVGPEPMLDSAATLPELPADTLYVPLAQGGVNFELQAADGRASIRQLGEHAADAYPAELNRALKIGELELALRHPGQAWAEDILLHPQAAAPAAERPDRASRPAWPAALAIVLLAALAGGAYWLWDTPQRQAAQLSALLGRDAQRFQVLPGRDGAFYVAAADDRDAAWARQALLRGGGLARVINPRRENERIDRWLADSRPGLAYYRLQLDDPRRPQLWTSLQRSALSAADTAALSRQLAGQLPYAERVDIVPMDDAAAAREAEAGLTRQALPFSRNKHPDSVTFVIEGALDDGELQRARQFVDGYYRQWGSRYVQFATELKDDWLKGKSFKYGDQGYVKMETGHWYFPKPL
;
A
#
# COMPACT_ATOMS: atom_id res chain seq x y z
N MET A 1 20.92 -29.25 -31.59
CA MET A 1 20.40 -28.59 -30.39
C MET A 1 20.97 -29.34 -29.20
N VAL A 2 21.74 -28.68 -28.34
CA VAL A 2 22.33 -29.22 -27.12
C VAL A 2 21.70 -28.51 -25.94
N GLY A 3 20.92 -29.20 -25.16
CA GLY A 3 20.20 -28.60 -24.01
C GLY A 3 20.37 -29.42 -22.76
N PRO A 4 20.05 -28.86 -21.55
CA PRO A 4 19.99 -29.66 -20.35
C PRO A 4 18.91 -30.72 -20.51
N GLU A 5 19.21 -31.91 -19.99
CA GLU A 5 18.18 -32.94 -19.91
C GLU A 5 16.96 -32.37 -19.20
N PRO A 6 15.77 -32.26 -19.83
CA PRO A 6 14.58 -32.08 -19.03
C PRO A 6 14.50 -33.33 -18.14
N MET A 7 14.30 -33.19 -16.84
CA MET A 7 13.86 -34.29 -15.99
C MET A 7 12.64 -34.88 -16.69
N LEU A 8 12.86 -36.00 -17.36
CA LEU A 8 11.82 -36.76 -18.03
C LEU A 8 10.99 -37.42 -16.95
N ASP A 9 9.95 -36.73 -16.52
CA ASP A 9 8.76 -37.42 -16.06
C ASP A 9 8.33 -38.36 -17.19
N SER A 10 8.16 -39.63 -16.92
CA SER A 10 8.09 -40.79 -17.84
C SER A 10 6.99 -40.74 -18.94
N ALA A 11 6.56 -39.56 -19.37
CA ALA A 11 5.55 -39.35 -20.39
C ALA A 11 5.77 -38.11 -21.29
N ALA A 12 6.92 -37.44 -21.24
CA ALA A 12 7.19 -36.32 -22.12
C ALA A 12 7.61 -36.84 -23.49
N THR A 13 6.74 -36.70 -24.49
CA THR A 13 7.08 -36.82 -25.89
C THR A 13 8.17 -35.81 -26.21
N LEU A 14 9.31 -36.31 -26.75
CA LEU A 14 10.36 -35.45 -27.32
C LEU A 14 9.72 -34.51 -28.37
N PRO A 15 10.07 -33.23 -28.36
CA PRO A 15 9.59 -32.32 -29.40
C PRO A 15 10.03 -32.86 -30.75
N GLU A 16 9.16 -32.80 -31.77
CA GLU A 16 9.50 -33.13 -33.17
C GLU A 16 10.60 -32.15 -33.59
N LEU A 17 11.84 -32.69 -33.73
CA LEU A 17 12.97 -31.93 -34.19
C LEU A 17 13.02 -31.97 -35.72
N PRO A 18 13.45 -30.90 -36.38
CA PRO A 18 13.74 -30.94 -37.86
C PRO A 18 14.67 -32.09 -38.23
N ALA A 19 14.49 -32.63 -39.42
CA ALA A 19 15.24 -33.82 -39.90
C ALA A 19 16.77 -33.63 -39.94
N ASP A 20 17.25 -32.42 -39.92
CA ASP A 20 18.67 -31.99 -39.92
C ASP A 20 19.21 -31.65 -38.52
N THR A 21 18.45 -31.94 -37.47
CA THR A 21 18.84 -31.62 -36.10
C THR A 21 19.32 -32.89 -35.39
N LEU A 22 20.49 -32.80 -34.76
CA LEU A 22 21.03 -33.83 -33.85
C LEU A 22 20.88 -33.36 -32.41
N TYR A 23 20.21 -34.16 -31.57
CA TYR A 23 20.12 -33.94 -30.13
C TYR A 23 21.16 -34.79 -29.40
N VAL A 24 22.07 -34.15 -28.68
CA VAL A 24 23.08 -34.82 -27.85
C VAL A 24 22.74 -34.55 -26.39
N PRO A 25 22.35 -35.58 -25.58
CA PRO A 25 22.09 -35.43 -24.18
C PRO A 25 23.42 -35.21 -23.42
N LEU A 26 23.49 -34.11 -22.65
CA LEU A 26 24.64 -33.78 -21.78
C LEU A 26 24.18 -33.64 -20.33
N ALA A 27 24.94 -34.19 -19.39
CA ALA A 27 24.60 -34.22 -18.00
C ALA A 27 24.48 -32.84 -17.32
N GLN A 28 25.17 -31.81 -17.83
CA GLN A 28 25.21 -30.46 -17.25
C GLN A 28 24.65 -29.35 -18.16
N GLY A 29 23.93 -29.73 -19.19
CA GLY A 29 23.43 -28.80 -20.17
C GLY A 29 24.50 -28.35 -21.17
N GLY A 30 24.07 -27.91 -22.35
CA GLY A 30 24.97 -27.53 -23.44
C GLY A 30 24.53 -26.25 -24.14
N VAL A 31 25.38 -25.79 -25.04
CA VAL A 31 25.11 -24.63 -25.89
C VAL A 31 24.49 -25.12 -27.19
N ASN A 32 23.36 -24.53 -27.60
CA ASN A 32 22.78 -24.79 -28.90
C ASN A 32 23.62 -24.10 -29.99
N PHE A 33 23.95 -24.81 -31.04
CA PHE A 33 24.73 -24.26 -32.17
C PHE A 33 24.24 -24.80 -33.50
N GLU A 34 24.53 -24.09 -34.56
CA GLU A 34 24.25 -24.43 -35.95
C GLU A 34 25.57 -24.65 -36.68
N LEU A 35 25.66 -25.77 -37.39
CA LEU A 35 26.79 -26.08 -38.31
C LEU A 35 26.34 -25.75 -39.71
N GLN A 36 27.05 -24.86 -40.38
CA GLN A 36 26.83 -24.52 -41.77
C GLN A 36 28.03 -25.00 -42.61
N ALA A 37 27.75 -25.80 -43.62
CA ALA A 37 28.74 -26.28 -44.56
C ALA A 37 28.45 -25.71 -45.96
N ALA A 38 29.36 -24.90 -46.50
CA ALA A 38 29.26 -24.32 -47.82
C ALA A 38 30.68 -24.27 -48.48
N ASP A 39 30.78 -24.60 -49.75
CA ASP A 39 31.99 -24.50 -50.55
C ASP A 39 33.21 -25.19 -49.92
N GLY A 40 33.00 -26.34 -49.29
CA GLY A 40 34.08 -27.11 -48.65
C GLY A 40 34.60 -26.48 -47.34
N ARG A 41 33.94 -25.49 -46.80
CA ARG A 41 34.23 -24.87 -45.51
C ARG A 41 33.10 -25.15 -44.56
N ALA A 42 33.43 -25.27 -43.27
CA ALA A 42 32.44 -25.37 -42.22
C ALA A 42 32.53 -24.15 -41.30
N SER A 43 31.41 -23.66 -40.88
CA SER A 43 31.31 -22.60 -39.85
C SER A 43 30.32 -22.98 -38.75
N ILE A 44 30.59 -22.46 -37.57
CA ILE A 44 29.76 -22.72 -36.35
C ILE A 44 29.18 -21.40 -35.89
N ARG A 45 27.89 -21.38 -35.63
CA ARG A 45 27.19 -20.25 -35.04
C ARG A 45 26.49 -20.72 -33.78
N GLN A 46 26.80 -20.09 -32.64
CA GLN A 46 26.07 -20.35 -31.38
C GLN A 46 24.69 -19.69 -31.41
N LEU A 47 23.68 -20.39 -30.87
CA LEU A 47 22.30 -19.93 -30.82
C LEU A 47 21.92 -19.63 -29.37
N GLY A 48 21.11 -18.57 -29.10
CA GLY A 48 20.62 -18.22 -27.77
C GLY A 48 20.96 -16.78 -27.38
N GLU A 49 20.83 -16.46 -26.10
CA GLU A 49 21.02 -15.09 -25.57
C GLU A 49 22.43 -14.51 -25.76
N HIS A 50 23.43 -15.37 -26.00
CA HIS A 50 24.81 -15.00 -26.28
C HIS A 50 25.18 -15.39 -27.71
N ALA A 51 24.27 -15.19 -28.68
CA ALA A 51 24.53 -15.46 -30.09
C ALA A 51 25.79 -14.70 -30.56
N ALA A 52 26.83 -15.43 -30.94
CA ALA A 52 28.04 -14.88 -31.50
C ALA A 52 28.00 -14.96 -33.03
N ASP A 53 28.81 -14.13 -33.67
CA ASP A 53 29.02 -14.24 -35.12
C ASP A 53 29.55 -15.62 -35.48
N ALA A 54 29.19 -16.09 -36.69
CA ALA A 54 29.65 -17.37 -37.17
C ALA A 54 31.18 -17.35 -37.33
N TYR A 55 31.86 -18.33 -36.75
CA TYR A 55 33.30 -18.49 -36.87
C TYR A 55 33.65 -19.76 -37.64
N PRO A 56 34.77 -19.77 -38.41
CA PRO A 56 35.16 -20.92 -39.23
C PRO A 56 35.54 -22.11 -38.32
N ALA A 57 35.04 -23.29 -38.67
CA ALA A 57 35.42 -24.54 -38.05
C ALA A 57 36.62 -25.16 -38.80
N GLU A 58 37.74 -25.37 -38.12
CA GLU A 58 38.88 -26.07 -38.69
C GLU A 58 38.53 -27.54 -38.89
N LEU A 59 38.71 -28.02 -40.13
CA LEU A 59 38.45 -29.42 -40.44
C LEU A 59 39.60 -30.30 -39.95
N ASN A 60 39.23 -31.53 -39.56
CA ASN A 60 40.15 -32.55 -39.09
C ASN A 60 40.93 -32.13 -37.81
N ARG A 61 40.28 -31.36 -36.97
CA ARG A 61 40.75 -30.90 -35.66
C ARG A 61 39.65 -30.98 -34.63
N ALA A 62 39.98 -31.28 -33.37
CA ALA A 62 39.03 -31.28 -32.28
C ALA A 62 38.59 -29.84 -31.94
N LEU A 63 37.30 -29.61 -31.92
CA LEU A 63 36.64 -28.33 -31.60
C LEU A 63 35.82 -28.51 -30.33
N LYS A 64 35.98 -27.62 -29.37
CA LYS A 64 35.19 -27.59 -28.13
C LYS A 64 34.13 -26.50 -28.20
N ILE A 65 32.84 -26.91 -27.99
CA ILE A 65 31.69 -26.00 -27.94
C ILE A 65 30.96 -26.27 -26.65
N GLY A 66 31.15 -25.43 -25.64
CA GLY A 66 30.68 -25.69 -24.29
C GLY A 66 31.29 -26.95 -23.71
N GLU A 67 30.49 -27.92 -23.33
CA GLU A 67 30.90 -29.23 -22.82
C GLU A 67 31.05 -30.30 -23.92
N LEU A 68 30.69 -29.98 -25.18
CA LEU A 68 30.77 -30.90 -26.30
C LEU A 68 32.08 -30.74 -27.04
N GLU A 69 32.81 -31.84 -27.28
CA GLU A 69 33.92 -31.91 -28.16
C GLU A 69 33.50 -32.64 -29.46
N LEU A 70 33.76 -32.03 -30.59
CA LEU A 70 33.44 -32.58 -31.90
C LEU A 70 34.56 -32.32 -32.89
N ALA A 71 34.65 -33.14 -33.91
CA ALA A 71 35.55 -32.93 -35.04
C ALA A 71 34.78 -33.09 -36.36
N LEU A 72 35.14 -32.28 -37.34
CA LEU A 72 34.56 -32.29 -38.68
C LEU A 72 35.60 -32.65 -39.69
N ARG A 73 35.25 -33.46 -40.73
CA ARG A 73 36.14 -33.78 -41.86
C ARG A 73 35.39 -33.80 -43.17
N HIS A 74 36.12 -33.72 -44.25
CA HIS A 74 35.54 -33.97 -45.56
C HIS A 74 35.16 -35.44 -45.75
N PRO A 75 34.10 -35.74 -46.50
CA PRO A 75 33.75 -37.11 -46.86
C PRO A 75 34.94 -37.76 -47.58
N GLY A 76 35.37 -38.97 -47.14
CA GLY A 76 36.45 -39.69 -47.66
C GLY A 76 37.88 -39.35 -47.20
N GLN A 77 38.03 -38.26 -46.39
CA GLN A 77 39.32 -37.94 -45.78
C GLN A 77 39.54 -38.82 -44.52
N ALA A 78 40.77 -39.29 -44.29
CA ALA A 78 41.12 -39.98 -43.07
C ALA A 78 41.15 -39.01 -41.90
N TRP A 79 40.79 -39.47 -40.69
CA TRP A 79 40.92 -38.68 -39.46
C TRP A 79 42.41 -38.45 -39.15
N ALA A 80 42.75 -37.28 -38.65
CA ALA A 80 44.08 -37.00 -38.15
C ALA A 80 44.41 -37.91 -36.96
N GLU A 81 45.65 -38.27 -36.77
CA GLU A 81 46.07 -39.20 -35.74
C GLU A 81 45.80 -38.69 -34.35
N ASP A 82 45.90 -37.39 -34.12
CA ASP A 82 45.59 -36.68 -32.88
C ASP A 82 44.09 -36.78 -32.49
N ILE A 83 43.19 -36.92 -33.45
CA ILE A 83 41.76 -37.14 -33.19
C ILE A 83 41.49 -38.60 -32.81
N LEU A 84 42.15 -39.52 -33.51
CA LEU A 84 42.01 -40.96 -33.24
C LEU A 84 42.67 -41.36 -31.91
N LEU A 85 43.76 -40.70 -31.55
CA LEU A 85 44.50 -40.90 -30.32
C LEU A 85 44.11 -39.93 -29.23
N HIS A 86 43.06 -39.13 -29.48
CA HIS A 86 42.60 -38.15 -28.49
C HIS A 86 42.28 -38.90 -27.19
N PRO A 87 43.11 -38.76 -26.15
CA PRO A 87 42.85 -39.44 -24.89
C PRO A 87 41.54 -38.89 -24.39
N GLN A 88 40.63 -39.76 -24.04
CA GLN A 88 39.50 -39.44 -23.23
C GLN A 88 40.07 -38.76 -21.96
N ALA A 89 40.11 -37.46 -21.92
CA ALA A 89 40.96 -36.68 -21.03
C ALA A 89 40.74 -37.07 -19.60
N ALA A 90 41.67 -37.81 -19.04
CA ALA A 90 42.11 -37.57 -17.70
C ALA A 90 42.56 -36.08 -17.70
N ALA A 91 41.88 -35.21 -17.01
CA ALA A 91 42.21 -33.78 -16.98
C ALA A 91 43.71 -33.60 -16.78
N PRO A 92 44.41 -32.78 -17.61
CA PRO A 92 45.80 -32.48 -17.37
C PRO A 92 45.90 -31.84 -15.99
N ALA A 93 46.70 -32.45 -15.12
CA ALA A 93 47.11 -31.80 -13.90
C ALA A 93 47.83 -30.52 -14.33
N ALA A 94 47.10 -29.40 -14.28
CA ALA A 94 47.68 -28.09 -14.49
C ALA A 94 48.78 -27.91 -13.45
N GLU A 95 50.04 -27.87 -13.90
CA GLU A 95 51.13 -27.33 -13.11
C GLU A 95 50.74 -25.92 -12.68
N ARG A 96 50.26 -25.79 -11.47
CA ARG A 96 49.99 -24.52 -10.84
C ARG A 96 51.34 -23.88 -10.54
N PRO A 97 51.62 -22.65 -11.01
CA PRO A 97 52.73 -21.89 -10.46
C PRO A 97 52.47 -21.78 -8.95
N ASP A 98 53.48 -22.05 -8.17
CA ASP A 98 53.52 -21.96 -6.71
C ASP A 98 53.18 -20.52 -6.29
N ARG A 99 51.86 -20.21 -6.27
CA ARG A 99 51.33 -19.09 -5.52
C ARG A 99 51.06 -19.62 -4.12
N ALA A 100 51.87 -19.16 -3.17
CA ALA A 100 51.68 -19.35 -1.76
C ALA A 100 50.17 -19.35 -1.47
N SER A 101 49.63 -20.51 -1.17
CA SER A 101 48.20 -20.73 -0.90
C SER A 101 47.85 -19.95 0.33
N ARG A 102 47.30 -18.74 0.13
CA ARG A 102 46.55 -18.10 1.20
C ARG A 102 45.41 -19.03 1.57
N PRO A 103 45.28 -19.43 2.82
CA PRO A 103 44.28 -20.42 3.21
C PRO A 103 42.90 -19.89 2.79
N ALA A 104 42.17 -20.63 1.96
CA ALA A 104 40.86 -20.25 1.44
C ALA A 104 39.75 -20.26 2.52
N TRP A 105 40.09 -20.76 3.72
CA TRP A 105 39.17 -20.83 4.83
C TRP A 105 38.61 -19.46 5.30
N PRO A 106 39.37 -18.30 5.28
CA PRO A 106 38.75 -17.03 5.67
C PRO A 106 37.74 -16.54 4.62
N ALA A 107 37.94 -16.83 3.32
CA ALA A 107 36.95 -16.51 2.30
C ALA A 107 35.68 -17.36 2.42
N ALA A 108 35.82 -18.64 2.70
CA ALA A 108 34.70 -19.53 2.96
C ALA A 108 33.93 -19.11 4.23
N LEU A 109 34.64 -18.73 5.28
CA LEU A 109 34.07 -18.23 6.55
C LEU A 109 33.34 -16.89 6.34
N ALA A 110 33.88 -15.99 5.54
CA ALA A 110 33.23 -14.74 5.16
C ALA A 110 31.93 -14.94 4.36
N ILE A 111 31.89 -15.90 3.44
CA ILE A 111 30.69 -16.27 2.69
C ILE A 111 29.62 -16.86 3.59
N VAL A 112 30.01 -17.75 4.51
CA VAL A 112 29.08 -18.33 5.50
C VAL A 112 28.52 -17.24 6.43
N LEU A 113 29.37 -16.31 6.87
CA LEU A 113 28.98 -15.20 7.75
C LEU A 113 28.05 -14.22 7.00
N LEU A 114 28.32 -13.92 5.75
CA LEU A 114 27.45 -13.12 4.89
C LEU A 114 26.10 -13.81 4.63
N ALA A 115 26.12 -15.11 4.38
CA ALA A 115 24.89 -15.89 4.21
C ALA A 115 24.07 -15.96 5.52
N ALA A 116 24.73 -16.12 6.66
CA ALA A 116 24.10 -16.09 7.97
C ALA A 116 23.52 -14.71 8.31
N LEU A 117 24.24 -13.61 7.99
CA LEU A 117 23.76 -12.24 8.13
C LEU A 117 22.58 -11.95 7.20
N ALA A 118 22.68 -12.35 5.92
CA ALA A 118 21.60 -12.20 4.96
C ALA A 118 20.35 -13.03 5.33
N GLY A 119 20.54 -14.27 5.78
CA GLY A 119 19.48 -15.13 6.27
C GLY A 119 18.84 -14.60 7.56
N GLY A 120 19.65 -14.10 8.50
CA GLY A 120 19.21 -13.46 9.72
C GLY A 120 18.43 -12.16 9.44
N ALA A 121 18.94 -11.31 8.55
CA ALA A 121 18.28 -10.09 8.13
C ALA A 121 16.95 -10.38 7.40
N TYR A 122 16.93 -11.38 6.52
CA TYR A 122 15.70 -11.83 5.86
C TYR A 122 14.68 -12.38 6.87
N TRP A 123 15.14 -13.18 7.84
CA TRP A 123 14.27 -13.73 8.87
C TRP A 123 13.69 -12.65 9.79
N LEU A 124 14.49 -11.64 10.18
CA LEU A 124 14.05 -10.49 10.97
C LEU A 124 13.08 -9.61 10.17
N TRP A 125 13.26 -9.49 8.87
CA TRP A 125 12.40 -8.68 8.01
C TRP A 125 11.05 -9.35 7.70
N ASP A 126 11.02 -10.67 7.57
CA ASP A 126 9.83 -11.44 7.23
C ASP A 126 8.89 -11.65 8.44
N THR A 127 9.42 -11.59 9.67
CA THR A 127 8.64 -11.81 10.90
C THR A 127 7.48 -10.81 11.07
N PRO A 128 7.66 -9.48 10.88
CA PRO A 128 6.56 -8.51 11.01
C PRO A 128 5.46 -8.71 9.97
N GLN A 129 5.81 -9.10 8.74
CA GLN A 129 4.83 -9.33 7.67
C GLN A 129 3.95 -10.56 7.97
N ARG A 130 4.54 -11.63 8.50
CA ARG A 130 3.78 -12.82 8.91
C ARG A 130 2.84 -12.52 10.06
N GLN A 131 3.30 -11.77 11.06
CA GLN A 131 2.45 -11.36 12.18
C GLN A 131 1.30 -10.47 11.71
N ALA A 132 1.56 -9.49 10.83
CA ALA A 132 0.53 -8.66 10.24
C ALA A 132 -0.50 -9.48 9.45
N ALA A 133 -0.06 -10.48 8.68
CA ALA A 133 -0.94 -11.39 7.94
C ALA A 133 -1.80 -12.26 8.87
N GLN A 134 -1.26 -12.74 9.97
CA GLN A 134 -2.00 -13.49 10.99
C GLN A 134 -3.07 -12.61 11.66
N LEU A 135 -2.70 -11.38 12.05
CA LEU A 135 -3.65 -10.41 12.61
C LEU A 135 -4.76 -10.06 11.60
N SER A 136 -4.42 -9.84 10.33
CA SER A 136 -5.40 -9.64 9.26
C SER A 136 -6.35 -10.83 9.11
N ALA A 137 -5.83 -12.06 9.21
CA ALA A 137 -6.65 -13.26 9.13
C ALA A 137 -7.64 -13.38 10.29
N LEU A 138 -7.22 -13.04 11.52
CA LEU A 138 -8.07 -12.98 12.71
C LEU A 138 -9.19 -11.93 12.57
N LEU A 139 -8.93 -10.83 11.86
CA LEU A 139 -9.88 -9.75 11.63
C LEU A 139 -10.77 -9.93 10.38
N GLY A 140 -10.70 -11.12 9.71
CA GLY A 140 -11.56 -11.45 8.58
C GLY A 140 -11.09 -10.90 7.23
N ARG A 141 -9.86 -10.40 7.10
CA ARG A 141 -9.23 -9.89 5.86
C ARG A 141 -10.00 -8.76 5.14
N ASP A 142 -10.87 -8.08 5.86
CA ASP A 142 -11.62 -6.96 5.30
C ASP A 142 -10.78 -5.67 5.42
N ALA A 143 -10.07 -5.33 4.33
CA ALA A 143 -9.17 -4.18 4.28
C ALA A 143 -9.91 -2.82 4.33
N GLN A 144 -11.22 -2.79 4.08
CA GLN A 144 -12.01 -1.57 4.21
C GLN A 144 -12.37 -1.28 5.67
N ARG A 145 -12.51 -2.32 6.49
CA ARG A 145 -12.86 -2.19 7.90
C ARG A 145 -11.64 -2.17 8.81
N PHE A 146 -10.59 -2.91 8.46
CA PHE A 146 -9.42 -3.09 9.32
C PHE A 146 -8.12 -3.00 8.52
N GLN A 147 -7.22 -2.15 8.98
CA GLN A 147 -5.88 -2.06 8.43
C GLN A 147 -4.86 -2.39 9.53
N VAL A 148 -4.06 -3.42 9.32
CA VAL A 148 -2.98 -3.80 10.23
C VAL A 148 -1.71 -3.05 9.85
N LEU A 149 -1.12 -2.35 10.81
CA LEU A 149 0.02 -1.46 10.64
C LEU A 149 1.13 -1.85 11.62
N PRO A 150 2.36 -2.06 11.14
CA PRO A 150 3.51 -2.17 12.03
C PRO A 150 3.87 -0.79 12.57
N GLY A 151 4.04 -0.69 13.88
CA GLY A 151 4.50 0.52 14.53
C GLY A 151 6.03 0.58 14.63
N ARG A 152 6.57 1.81 14.63
CA ARG A 152 8.01 2.06 14.87
C ARG A 152 8.46 1.68 16.29
N ASP A 153 7.52 1.54 17.21
CA ASP A 153 7.72 1.06 18.58
C ASP A 153 7.73 -0.47 18.71
N GLY A 154 7.70 -1.19 17.57
CA GLY A 154 7.65 -2.66 17.51
C GLY A 154 6.28 -3.26 17.82
N ALA A 155 5.27 -2.44 18.13
CA ALA A 155 3.90 -2.91 18.33
C ALA A 155 3.12 -2.96 17.00
N PHE A 156 2.11 -3.82 16.94
CA PHE A 156 1.14 -3.79 15.85
C PHE A 156 -0.06 -2.93 16.21
N TYR A 157 -0.57 -2.24 15.21
CA TYR A 157 -1.75 -1.40 15.31
C TYR A 157 -2.82 -1.89 14.34
N VAL A 158 -4.06 -1.87 14.77
CA VAL A 158 -5.22 -2.16 13.93
C VAL A 158 -6.05 -0.89 13.85
N ALA A 159 -6.00 -0.24 12.70
CA ALA A 159 -6.87 0.89 12.42
C ALA A 159 -8.25 0.35 12.03
N ALA A 160 -9.27 0.77 12.75
CA ALA A 160 -10.66 0.43 12.51
C ALA A 160 -11.38 1.61 11.82
N ALA A 161 -12.34 1.31 10.94
CA ALA A 161 -13.07 2.36 10.22
C ALA A 161 -13.94 3.21 11.14
N ASP A 162 -14.57 2.60 12.15
CA ASP A 162 -15.46 3.28 13.09
C ASP A 162 -15.38 2.70 14.52
N ASP A 163 -16.22 3.24 15.42
CA ASP A 163 -16.29 2.83 16.83
C ASP A 163 -16.74 1.38 17.00
N ARG A 164 -17.68 0.90 16.17
CA ARG A 164 -18.21 -0.46 16.20
C ARG A 164 -17.13 -1.45 15.76
N ASP A 165 -16.44 -1.14 14.67
CA ASP A 165 -15.33 -1.94 14.16
C ASP A 165 -14.17 -1.99 15.16
N ALA A 166 -13.86 -0.86 15.80
CA ALA A 166 -12.84 -0.83 16.85
C ALA A 166 -13.22 -1.69 18.09
N ALA A 167 -14.49 -1.72 18.47
CA ALA A 167 -14.96 -2.59 19.55
C ALA A 167 -14.87 -4.06 19.15
N TRP A 168 -15.30 -4.39 17.93
CA TRP A 168 -15.24 -5.74 17.39
C TRP A 168 -13.79 -6.24 17.27
N ALA A 169 -12.89 -5.41 16.73
CA ALA A 169 -11.47 -5.76 16.58
C ALA A 169 -10.82 -6.07 17.93
N ARG A 170 -11.09 -5.25 18.97
CA ARG A 170 -10.60 -5.52 20.34
C ARG A 170 -11.05 -6.88 20.84
N GLN A 171 -12.32 -7.22 20.64
CA GLN A 171 -12.87 -8.50 21.08
C GLN A 171 -12.29 -9.68 20.29
N ALA A 172 -12.12 -9.53 18.97
CA ALA A 172 -11.52 -10.55 18.13
C ALA A 172 -10.06 -10.81 18.52
N LEU A 173 -9.26 -9.77 18.75
CA LEU A 173 -7.87 -9.87 19.20
C LEU A 173 -7.75 -10.55 20.57
N LEU A 174 -8.62 -10.19 21.51
CA LEU A 174 -8.64 -10.83 22.85
C LEU A 174 -8.92 -12.33 22.76
N ARG A 175 -9.86 -12.75 21.91
CA ARG A 175 -10.20 -14.17 21.72
C ARG A 175 -9.12 -14.95 20.98
N GLY A 176 -8.51 -14.30 19.97
CA GLY A 176 -7.50 -14.92 19.11
C GLY A 176 -6.08 -14.86 19.66
N GLY A 177 -5.86 -14.29 20.85
CA GLY A 177 -4.52 -14.11 21.43
C GLY A 177 -3.62 -13.16 20.66
N GLY A 178 -4.19 -12.30 19.79
CA GLY A 178 -3.45 -11.36 18.98
C GLY A 178 -2.97 -10.15 19.80
N LEU A 179 -1.67 -9.85 19.74
CA LEU A 179 -1.06 -8.70 20.40
C LEU A 179 -1.04 -7.51 19.43
N ALA A 180 -2.07 -6.68 19.46
CA ALA A 180 -2.13 -5.45 18.68
C ALA A 180 -2.95 -4.36 19.41
N ARG A 181 -2.60 -3.10 19.17
CA ARG A 181 -3.33 -1.94 19.69
C ARG A 181 -4.38 -1.49 18.69
N VAL A 182 -5.64 -1.44 19.08
CA VAL A 182 -6.72 -0.98 18.19
C VAL A 182 -6.81 0.53 18.23
N ILE A 183 -6.62 1.14 17.05
CA ILE A 183 -6.82 2.57 16.83
C ILE A 183 -8.30 2.81 16.57
N ASN A 184 -8.91 3.60 17.45
CA ASN A 184 -10.24 4.16 17.25
C ASN A 184 -10.07 5.61 16.76
N PRO A 185 -10.53 5.97 15.55
CA PRO A 185 -10.26 7.28 14.96
C PRO A 185 -10.75 8.44 15.85
N ARG A 186 -11.89 8.29 16.52
CA ARG A 186 -12.42 9.32 17.41
C ARG A 186 -11.54 9.53 18.63
N ARG A 187 -11.19 8.45 19.33
CA ARG A 187 -10.33 8.52 20.53
C ARG A 187 -8.93 8.99 20.19
N GLU A 188 -8.44 8.61 19.01
CA GLU A 188 -7.13 9.05 18.53
C GLU A 188 -7.12 10.56 18.25
N ASN A 189 -8.15 11.09 17.62
CA ASN A 189 -8.35 12.53 17.47
C ASN A 189 -8.39 13.23 18.84
N GLU A 190 -9.18 12.74 19.79
CA GLU A 190 -9.27 13.30 21.14
C GLU A 190 -7.93 13.28 21.88
N ARG A 191 -7.11 12.25 21.66
CA ARG A 191 -5.76 12.14 22.23
C ARG A 191 -4.80 13.17 21.63
N ILE A 192 -4.81 13.30 20.32
CA ILE A 192 -3.97 14.27 19.60
C ILE A 192 -4.44 15.70 19.89
N ASP A 193 -5.75 15.93 19.98
CA ASP A 193 -6.30 17.23 20.33
C ASP A 193 -5.81 17.70 21.71
N ARG A 194 -5.79 16.83 22.71
CA ARG A 194 -5.23 17.14 24.03
C ARG A 194 -3.74 17.42 23.95
N TRP A 195 -3.00 16.57 23.24
CA TRP A 195 -1.57 16.77 23.07
C TRP A 195 -1.23 18.11 22.36
N LEU A 196 -2.00 18.47 21.32
CA LEU A 196 -1.84 19.76 20.63
C LEU A 196 -2.20 20.94 21.53
N ALA A 197 -3.24 20.83 22.33
CA ALA A 197 -3.63 21.88 23.27
C ALA A 197 -2.52 22.15 24.30
N ASP A 198 -1.82 21.11 24.77
CA ASP A 198 -0.75 21.22 25.75
C ASP A 198 0.57 21.70 25.11
N SER A 199 0.93 21.14 23.94
CA SER A 199 2.23 21.38 23.30
C SER A 199 2.26 22.58 22.35
N ARG A 200 1.12 22.95 21.77
CA ARG A 200 0.96 24.00 20.75
C ARG A 200 -0.32 24.81 20.92
N PRO A 201 -0.54 25.48 22.07
CA PRO A 201 -1.83 26.14 22.41
C PRO A 201 -2.22 27.24 21.42
N GLY A 202 -1.26 27.84 20.69
CA GLY A 202 -1.52 28.87 19.66
C GLY A 202 -1.79 28.31 18.27
N LEU A 203 -1.81 27.00 18.07
CA LEU A 203 -2.02 26.42 16.76
C LEU A 203 -3.52 26.39 16.41
N ALA A 204 -3.91 27.10 15.37
CA ALA A 204 -5.25 26.99 14.81
C ALA A 204 -5.31 25.86 13.79
N TYR A 205 -6.00 24.79 14.11
CA TYR A 205 -6.18 23.62 13.27
C TYR A 205 -7.64 23.19 13.27
N TYR A 206 -8.00 22.36 12.30
CA TYR A 206 -9.35 21.81 12.16
C TYR A 206 -9.44 20.42 12.81
N ARG A 207 -8.74 19.46 12.23
CA ARG A 207 -8.81 18.08 12.66
C ARG A 207 -7.63 17.28 12.12
N LEU A 208 -7.27 16.19 12.80
CA LEU A 208 -6.40 15.14 12.27
C LEU A 208 -7.25 14.18 11.42
N GLN A 209 -6.96 14.10 10.12
CA GLN A 209 -7.57 13.12 9.22
C GLN A 209 -6.84 11.79 9.33
N LEU A 210 -7.60 10.73 9.55
CA LEU A 210 -7.11 9.36 9.74
C LEU A 210 -7.64 8.40 8.66
N ASP A 211 -8.09 8.93 7.51
CA ASP A 211 -8.60 8.14 6.39
C ASP A 211 -7.51 7.21 5.84
N ASP A 212 -6.26 7.69 5.77
CA ASP A 212 -5.07 6.88 5.62
C ASP A 212 -4.23 6.91 6.90
N PRO A 213 -4.33 5.89 7.77
CA PRO A 213 -3.58 5.87 9.01
C PRO A 213 -2.06 5.80 8.84
N ARG A 214 -1.56 5.40 7.67
CA ARG A 214 -0.12 5.44 7.36
C ARG A 214 0.37 6.85 7.11
N ARG A 215 -0.50 7.71 6.58
CA ARG A 215 -0.22 9.11 6.23
C ARG A 215 -1.30 10.05 6.75
N PRO A 216 -1.48 10.14 8.06
CA PRO A 216 -2.43 11.07 8.64
C PRO A 216 -2.15 12.50 8.20
N GLN A 217 -3.21 13.29 8.07
CA GLN A 217 -3.10 14.70 7.70
C GLN A 217 -3.65 15.57 8.82
N LEU A 218 -2.84 16.50 9.34
CA LEU A 218 -3.36 17.55 10.21
C LEU A 218 -3.76 18.75 9.35
N TRP A 219 -5.06 19.05 9.31
CA TRP A 219 -5.58 20.22 8.63
C TRP A 219 -5.42 21.46 9.52
N THR A 220 -4.61 22.43 9.09
CA THR A 220 -4.35 23.68 9.81
C THR A 220 -4.99 24.85 9.11
N SER A 221 -5.29 25.92 9.84
CA SER A 221 -5.81 27.15 9.23
C SER A 221 -4.69 27.93 8.56
N LEU A 222 -4.88 28.24 7.28
CA LEU A 222 -3.95 29.10 6.51
C LEU A 222 -3.92 30.53 7.06
N GLN A 223 -5.06 31.06 7.48
CA GLN A 223 -5.20 32.45 7.93
C GLN A 223 -4.81 32.65 9.39
N ARG A 224 -5.20 31.72 10.28
CA ARG A 224 -5.03 31.83 11.73
C ARG A 224 -3.73 31.21 12.23
N SER A 225 -3.09 30.33 11.43
CA SER A 225 -1.82 29.69 11.74
C SER A 225 -0.96 29.59 10.49
N ALA A 226 -0.39 30.71 10.06
CA ALA A 226 0.58 30.74 8.98
C ALA A 226 1.89 30.11 9.46
N LEU A 227 2.07 28.79 9.24
CA LEU A 227 3.28 28.07 9.62
C LEU A 227 4.38 28.29 8.58
N SER A 228 5.59 28.54 9.03
CA SER A 228 6.78 28.48 8.16
C SER A 228 7.05 27.03 7.72
N ALA A 229 7.85 26.85 6.67
CA ALA A 229 8.27 25.52 6.24
C ALA A 229 9.02 24.77 7.36
N ALA A 230 9.81 25.48 8.15
CA ALA A 230 10.54 24.90 9.28
C ALA A 230 9.58 24.45 10.40
N ASP A 231 8.56 25.28 10.74
CA ASP A 231 7.56 24.94 11.75
C ASP A 231 6.68 23.79 11.30
N THR A 232 6.30 23.76 10.03
CA THR A 232 5.55 22.66 9.41
C THR A 232 6.32 21.35 9.53
N ALA A 233 7.61 21.35 9.18
CA ALA A 233 8.46 20.17 9.28
C ALA A 233 8.66 19.73 10.74
N ALA A 234 8.79 20.69 11.68
CA ALA A 234 8.93 20.41 13.10
C ALA A 234 7.66 19.79 13.68
N LEU A 235 6.49 20.35 13.35
CA LEU A 235 5.18 19.85 13.77
C LEU A 235 4.91 18.45 13.22
N SER A 236 5.21 18.22 11.93
CA SER A 236 5.09 16.90 11.29
C SER A 236 5.93 15.85 12.04
N ARG A 237 7.18 16.13 12.37
CA ARG A 237 8.04 15.21 13.14
C ARG A 237 7.52 14.97 14.55
N GLN A 238 7.05 16.00 15.25
CA GLN A 238 6.49 15.88 16.59
C GLN A 238 5.24 15.01 16.60
N LEU A 239 4.32 15.24 15.64
CA LEU A 239 3.12 14.42 15.48
C LEU A 239 3.46 12.97 15.10
N ALA A 240 4.43 12.78 14.21
CA ALA A 240 4.90 11.44 13.87
C ALA A 240 5.44 10.69 15.11
N GLY A 241 6.06 11.40 16.06
CA GLY A 241 6.46 10.83 17.35
C GLY A 241 5.27 10.36 18.19
N GLN A 242 4.12 11.03 18.09
CA GLN A 242 2.88 10.66 18.78
C GLN A 242 2.11 9.53 18.09
N LEU A 243 2.37 9.28 16.80
CA LEU A 243 1.67 8.31 15.96
C LEU A 243 2.65 7.24 15.46
N PRO A 244 3.03 6.25 16.30
CA PRO A 244 4.06 5.26 15.94
C PRO A 244 3.73 4.43 14.70
N TYR A 245 2.46 4.25 14.39
CA TYR A 245 1.96 3.52 13.23
C TYR A 245 2.00 4.31 11.92
N ALA A 246 2.15 5.65 11.99
CA ALA A 246 2.20 6.50 10.81
C ALA A 246 3.61 6.52 10.21
N GLU A 247 3.73 6.40 8.91
CA GLU A 247 5.00 6.57 8.19
C GLU A 247 5.48 8.03 8.25
N ARG A 248 4.52 8.94 8.05
CA ARG A 248 4.70 10.40 8.17
C ARG A 248 3.36 11.05 8.50
N VAL A 249 3.39 12.28 8.97
CA VAL A 249 2.20 13.10 9.16
C VAL A 249 2.31 14.32 8.28
N ASP A 250 1.33 14.53 7.41
CA ASP A 250 1.29 15.68 6.51
C ASP A 250 0.53 16.85 7.17
N ILE A 251 1.09 18.05 7.10
CA ILE A 251 0.41 19.27 7.57
C ILE A 251 -0.17 19.97 6.36
N VAL A 252 -1.49 20.07 6.29
CA VAL A 252 -2.21 20.61 5.14
C VAL A 252 -2.88 21.94 5.53
N PRO A 253 -2.42 23.08 4.95
CA PRO A 253 -3.07 24.35 5.21
C PRO A 253 -4.42 24.43 4.45
N MET A 254 -5.48 24.75 5.18
CA MET A 254 -6.83 24.85 4.68
C MET A 254 -7.33 26.30 4.78
N ASP A 255 -8.13 26.73 3.81
CA ASP A 255 -8.74 28.06 3.78
C ASP A 255 -9.98 28.11 4.68
N ASP A 256 -9.97 29.02 5.66
CA ASP A 256 -11.08 29.26 6.59
C ASP A 256 -12.37 29.63 5.84
N ALA A 257 -12.24 30.42 4.76
CA ALA A 257 -13.39 30.79 3.96
C ALA A 257 -13.97 29.60 3.18
N ALA A 258 -13.13 28.66 2.75
CA ALA A 258 -13.59 27.43 2.10
C ALA A 258 -14.39 26.54 3.08
N ALA A 259 -13.88 26.36 4.28
CA ALA A 259 -14.58 25.62 5.32
C ALA A 259 -15.96 26.23 5.62
N ALA A 260 -16.03 27.57 5.79
CA ALA A 260 -17.30 28.24 6.04
C ALA A 260 -18.26 28.16 4.84
N ARG A 261 -17.77 28.31 3.60
CA ARG A 261 -18.59 28.16 2.37
C ARG A 261 -19.16 26.74 2.25
N GLU A 262 -18.40 25.72 2.59
CA GLU A 262 -18.88 24.33 2.54
C GLU A 262 -20.02 24.10 3.55
N ALA A 263 -19.88 24.63 4.76
CA ALA A 263 -20.95 24.59 5.76
C ALA A 263 -22.23 25.29 5.26
N GLU A 264 -22.08 26.50 4.75
CA GLU A 264 -23.19 27.31 4.19
C GLU A 264 -23.88 26.59 3.02
N ALA A 265 -23.10 26.08 2.06
CA ALA A 265 -23.63 25.34 0.94
C ALA A 265 -24.33 24.03 1.37
N GLY A 266 -23.82 23.38 2.42
CA GLY A 266 -24.42 22.19 2.98
C GLY A 266 -25.79 22.45 3.63
N LEU A 267 -25.89 23.48 4.46
CA LEU A 267 -27.17 23.89 5.04
C LEU A 267 -28.19 24.31 3.97
N THR A 268 -27.72 25.04 2.96
CA THR A 268 -28.56 25.44 1.81
C THR A 268 -29.09 24.23 1.05
N ARG A 269 -28.25 23.23 0.76
CA ARG A 269 -28.67 21.98 0.08
C ARG A 269 -29.71 21.20 0.89
N GLN A 270 -29.65 21.29 2.20
CA GLN A 270 -30.64 20.65 3.09
C GLN A 270 -31.91 21.48 3.29
N ALA A 271 -31.97 22.66 2.65
CA ALA A 271 -33.07 23.63 2.79
C ALA A 271 -33.33 24.03 4.26
N LEU A 272 -32.26 24.07 5.07
CA LEU A 272 -32.35 24.46 6.46
C LEU A 272 -32.17 25.99 6.57
N PRO A 273 -33.08 26.70 7.25
CA PRO A 273 -32.89 28.12 7.50
C PRO A 273 -31.79 28.31 8.54
N PHE A 274 -30.93 29.29 8.33
CA PHE A 274 -29.84 29.58 9.25
C PHE A 274 -29.42 31.03 9.22
N SER A 275 -28.83 31.50 10.33
CA SER A 275 -28.04 32.73 10.40
C SER A 275 -26.55 32.40 10.58
N ARG A 276 -25.69 33.35 10.25
CA ARG A 276 -24.25 33.20 10.36
C ARG A 276 -23.65 34.26 11.26
N ASN A 277 -23.04 33.83 12.36
CA ASN A 277 -22.34 34.70 13.30
C ASN A 277 -20.85 34.49 13.18
N LYS A 278 -20.11 35.56 12.83
CA LYS A 278 -18.67 35.53 12.69
C LYS A 278 -18.01 36.02 13.96
N HIS A 279 -17.08 35.25 14.49
CA HIS A 279 -16.24 35.58 15.62
C HIS A 279 -14.77 35.71 15.18
N PRO A 280 -13.86 36.24 15.99
CA PRO A 280 -12.45 36.38 15.61
C PRO A 280 -11.81 35.05 15.19
N ASP A 281 -12.09 33.97 15.91
CA ASP A 281 -11.45 32.65 15.71
C ASP A 281 -12.40 31.54 15.26
N SER A 282 -13.68 31.86 15.03
CA SER A 282 -14.69 30.88 14.65
C SER A 282 -15.86 31.50 13.88
N VAL A 283 -16.66 30.63 13.29
CA VAL A 283 -17.93 30.99 12.64
C VAL A 283 -18.99 30.04 13.18
N THR A 284 -20.09 30.62 13.69
CA THR A 284 -21.23 29.84 14.16
C THR A 284 -22.39 29.97 13.16
N PHE A 285 -22.90 28.85 12.70
CA PHE A 285 -24.14 28.78 11.93
C PHE A 285 -25.25 28.38 12.91
N VAL A 286 -26.22 29.24 13.06
CA VAL A 286 -27.39 28.98 13.91
C VAL A 286 -28.53 28.51 13.02
N ILE A 287 -28.92 27.25 13.14
CA ILE A 287 -30.07 26.69 12.43
C ILE A 287 -31.33 27.11 13.15
N GLU A 288 -32.17 27.87 12.45
CA GLU A 288 -33.32 28.54 13.06
C GLU A 288 -34.64 27.97 12.56
N GLY A 289 -35.70 28.21 13.30
CA GLY A 289 -37.09 27.96 12.88
C GLY A 289 -37.75 26.78 13.54
N ALA A 290 -38.99 26.53 13.13
CA ALA A 290 -39.79 25.39 13.58
C ALA A 290 -39.43 24.19 12.71
N LEU A 291 -38.44 23.42 13.12
CA LEU A 291 -38.00 22.22 12.40
C LEU A 291 -38.85 21.00 12.78
N ASP A 292 -39.28 20.23 11.80
CA ASP A 292 -39.88 18.93 12.08
C ASP A 292 -38.79 17.87 12.38
N ASP A 293 -39.21 16.68 12.83
CA ASP A 293 -38.27 15.60 13.17
C ASP A 293 -37.40 15.17 12.02
N GLY A 294 -37.92 15.19 10.78
CA GLY A 294 -37.16 14.87 9.57
C GLY A 294 -36.11 15.95 9.24
N GLU A 295 -36.46 17.21 9.41
CA GLU A 295 -35.52 18.34 9.26
C GLU A 295 -34.43 18.31 10.32
N LEU A 296 -34.77 18.04 11.57
CA LEU A 296 -33.81 17.86 12.67
C LEU A 296 -32.88 16.68 12.43
N GLN A 297 -33.40 15.59 11.91
CA GLN A 297 -32.57 14.42 11.56
C GLN A 297 -31.59 14.74 10.40
N ARG A 298 -32.07 15.45 9.36
CA ARG A 298 -31.20 15.89 8.26
C ARG A 298 -30.13 16.87 8.75
N ALA A 299 -30.51 17.83 9.59
CA ALA A 299 -29.57 18.77 10.20
C ALA A 299 -28.48 18.04 10.99
N ARG A 300 -28.88 17.10 11.86
CA ARG A 300 -27.94 16.27 12.64
C ARG A 300 -26.99 15.48 11.74
N GLN A 301 -27.52 14.78 10.74
CA GLN A 301 -26.70 13.99 9.79
C GLN A 301 -25.70 14.88 9.04
N PHE A 302 -26.12 16.06 8.62
CA PHE A 302 -25.24 17.02 7.97
C PHE A 302 -24.14 17.51 8.93
N VAL A 303 -24.49 17.95 10.12
CA VAL A 303 -23.55 18.44 11.14
C VAL A 303 -22.55 17.35 11.54
N ASP A 304 -23.01 16.12 11.75
CA ASP A 304 -22.16 14.99 12.07
C ASP A 304 -21.18 14.67 10.89
N GLY A 305 -21.66 14.77 9.65
CA GLY A 305 -20.85 14.62 8.44
C GLY A 305 -19.79 15.72 8.34
N TYR A 306 -20.21 16.96 8.54
CA TYR A 306 -19.30 18.11 8.50
C TYR A 306 -18.21 18.01 9.59
N TYR A 307 -18.59 17.68 10.82
CA TYR A 307 -17.63 17.54 11.92
C TYR A 307 -16.68 16.34 11.74
N ARG A 308 -17.10 15.29 11.06
CA ARG A 308 -16.19 14.19 10.68
C ARG A 308 -15.11 14.65 9.72
N GLN A 309 -15.41 15.57 8.83
CA GLN A 309 -14.45 16.09 7.83
C GLN A 309 -13.63 17.25 8.39
N TRP A 310 -14.27 18.28 8.93
CA TRP A 310 -13.64 19.54 9.31
C TRP A 310 -13.35 19.68 10.81
N GLY A 311 -14.00 18.89 11.65
CA GLY A 311 -14.02 19.13 13.09
C GLY A 311 -14.93 20.30 13.49
N SER A 312 -15.01 20.57 14.79
CA SER A 312 -15.90 21.58 15.38
C SER A 312 -15.16 22.84 15.88
N ARG A 313 -13.86 22.99 15.55
CA ARG A 313 -13.03 24.05 16.15
C ARG A 313 -13.26 25.41 15.52
N TYR A 314 -13.41 25.47 14.19
CA TYR A 314 -13.62 26.72 13.47
C TYR A 314 -15.08 26.98 13.11
N VAL A 315 -15.73 26.03 12.46
CA VAL A 315 -17.15 26.12 12.18
C VAL A 315 -17.93 25.39 13.27
N GLN A 316 -18.88 26.08 13.84
CA GLN A 316 -19.76 25.58 14.90
C GLN A 316 -21.20 25.66 14.43
N PHE A 317 -22.02 24.69 14.83
CA PHE A 317 -23.44 24.69 14.55
C PHE A 317 -24.20 24.76 15.87
N ALA A 318 -25.18 25.66 15.91
CA ALA A 318 -26.15 25.77 17.00
C ALA A 318 -27.54 25.63 16.41
N THR A 319 -28.50 25.26 17.23
CA THR A 319 -29.92 25.21 16.85
C THR A 319 -30.73 26.13 17.77
N GLU A 320 -31.48 27.03 17.14
CA GLU A 320 -32.46 27.86 17.84
C GLU A 320 -33.85 27.50 17.33
N LEU A 321 -34.50 26.62 18.04
CA LEU A 321 -35.83 26.15 17.67
C LEU A 321 -36.87 27.18 18.13
N LYS A 322 -37.73 27.58 17.22
CA LYS A 322 -38.91 28.36 17.49
C LYS A 322 -40.12 27.43 17.43
N ASP A 323 -40.89 27.39 18.47
CA ASP A 323 -42.18 26.70 18.47
C ASP A 323 -43.16 27.41 17.53
N ASP A 324 -43.26 26.93 16.31
CA ASP A 324 -44.35 27.33 15.42
C ASP A 324 -45.46 26.29 15.53
N TRP A 325 -46.38 26.55 16.43
CA TRP A 325 -47.52 25.67 16.67
C TRP A 325 -48.46 25.52 15.48
N LEU A 326 -48.29 26.35 14.41
CA LEU A 326 -49.05 26.31 13.18
C LEU A 326 -48.36 25.49 12.08
N LYS A 327 -47.06 25.16 12.20
CA LYS A 327 -46.32 24.43 11.19
C LYS A 327 -46.95 23.07 10.92
N GLY A 328 -47.25 22.79 9.68
CA GLY A 328 -47.87 21.54 9.25
C GLY A 328 -49.38 21.42 9.49
N LYS A 329 -49.97 22.45 10.05
CA LYS A 329 -51.42 22.47 10.34
C LYS A 329 -52.16 23.31 9.28
N SER A 330 -53.36 22.87 8.91
CA SER A 330 -54.27 23.70 8.09
C SER A 330 -54.93 24.76 8.95
N PHE A 331 -54.82 26.01 8.59
CA PHE A 331 -55.42 27.12 9.32
C PHE A 331 -56.04 28.16 8.38
N LYS A 332 -56.94 28.97 8.89
CA LYS A 332 -57.58 30.10 8.25
C LYS A 332 -57.54 31.32 9.17
N TYR A 333 -57.12 32.47 8.65
CA TYR A 333 -57.18 33.75 9.38
C TYR A 333 -58.55 34.46 9.18
N GLY A 334 -58.85 35.35 10.07
CA GLY A 334 -60.02 36.21 10.03
C GLY A 334 -61.06 35.84 11.09
N ASP A 335 -62.22 36.52 11.08
CA ASP A 335 -63.29 36.39 12.10
C ASP A 335 -63.84 34.98 12.27
N GLN A 336 -63.65 34.13 11.26
CA GLN A 336 -63.94 32.69 11.26
C GLN A 336 -62.66 31.88 11.17
N GLY A 337 -61.62 32.34 11.85
CA GLY A 337 -60.33 31.66 11.88
C GLY A 337 -60.37 30.30 12.60
N TYR A 338 -59.64 29.34 12.07
CA TYR A 338 -59.48 28.02 12.70
C TYR A 338 -58.07 27.47 12.49
N VAL A 339 -57.66 26.60 13.37
CA VAL A 339 -56.48 25.76 13.20
C VAL A 339 -56.90 24.30 13.35
N LYS A 340 -56.64 23.47 12.34
CA LYS A 340 -56.85 22.03 12.44
C LYS A 340 -55.71 21.39 13.22
N MET A 341 -55.96 21.01 14.46
CA MET A 341 -54.96 20.45 15.37
C MET A 341 -54.63 19.00 15.03
N GLU A 342 -55.70 18.17 14.79
CA GLU A 342 -55.61 16.74 14.44
C GLU A 342 -56.83 16.35 13.58
N THR A 343 -56.85 15.07 13.13
CA THR A 343 -58.03 14.58 12.42
C THR A 343 -59.27 14.62 13.32
N GLY A 344 -60.21 15.49 12.98
CA GLY A 344 -61.43 15.69 13.76
C GLY A 344 -61.32 16.71 14.89
N HIS A 345 -60.14 17.31 15.09
CA HIS A 345 -59.93 18.32 16.15
C HIS A 345 -59.59 19.69 15.56
N TRP A 346 -60.42 20.72 15.87
CA TRP A 346 -60.29 22.08 15.35
C TRP A 346 -60.22 23.06 16.50
N TYR A 347 -59.27 24.01 16.47
CA TYR A 347 -59.16 25.09 17.41
C TYR A 347 -59.64 26.39 16.76
N PHE A 348 -60.55 27.09 17.41
CA PHE A 348 -61.06 28.39 16.98
C PHE A 348 -60.52 29.46 17.92
N PRO A 349 -59.48 30.22 17.51
CA PRO A 349 -58.96 31.29 18.34
C PRO A 349 -60.04 32.38 18.50
N LYS A 350 -60.22 32.88 19.72
CA LYS A 350 -61.10 34.03 19.93
C LYS A 350 -60.50 35.25 19.24
N PRO A 351 -61.28 36.08 18.52
CA PRO A 351 -60.79 37.33 17.98
C PRO A 351 -60.24 38.20 19.13
N LEU A 352 -59.02 38.77 18.93
CA LEU A 352 -58.39 39.68 19.88
C LEU A 352 -59.17 41.01 19.91
#